data_7e2921107b74fc8d2eb9106b1f88b787
#
_entry.id   7e2921107b74fc8d2eb9106b1f88b787
#
_cell.length_a   1.000
_cell.length_b   1.000
_cell.length_c   1.000
_cell.angle_alpha   90.00
_cell.angle_beta   90.00
_cell.angle_gamma   90.00
#
_symmetry.space_group_name_H-M   'P 1'
#
loop_
_entity.id
_entity.type
_entity.pdbx_description
1 polymer ?
#
loop_
_entity_poly.entity_id
_entity_poly.type
_entity_poly.pdbx_seq_one_letter_code
_entity_poly.pdbx_strand_id
1 'polypeptide(L)'
;MPPRARSAWFRTLGQLALVLGAAVLLGVLVRHPWQVVTFAALGVVAWHYWRLRRLLTRLTARQRYTPPLGEGTWNELDRLLYRGQQEMRARKRRLIEMLRAYRAAAAALPDAIVVVERNSQRIQWFNEAAHGLLHLQHPRDINAPIAHRLQPLQLSHWLAAGRNAEPLEVASPWNPTITLSLRLIPYSENLWLLVARDVTRLLQLEQMRRDFVANVSHELRTPLTVVHGYLDMLDPGEHPDWAPMLAEMQRQSQRMTQLVEDLLTLSRLESAEHLPAEETVVMSTMLNTLRREAMALGQNRHEITVEDSAGVDLFGSNKELHSAFSNLVSNAIRYTPAGGHITIRFRNDRPERLGSGALAKDTGVVLEVTDTGYGIPAAHLPRITERFYRVSTSRSRESGGTGLGLSIVKHVLHLHQARLEITSEVGRGSTFSCHFGPDRVRPREPLDIALP
;
A
#
# COMPACT_ATOMS: atom_id res chain seq x y z
N MET A 1 -35.24 -3.50 43.14
CA MET A 1 -36.44 -4.14 42.49
C MET A 1 -37.19 -3.06 41.74
N PRO A 2 -37.58 -3.24 40.48
CA PRO A 2 -38.40 -2.27 39.75
C PRO A 2 -39.79 -2.09 40.43
N PRO A 3 -40.40 -0.89 40.38
CA PRO A 3 -41.58 -0.54 41.15
C PRO A 3 -42.77 -1.49 40.92
N ARG A 4 -42.90 -2.04 39.72
CA ARG A 4 -43.96 -3.02 39.38
C ARG A 4 -43.80 -4.39 40.07
N ALA A 5 -42.57 -4.85 40.26
CA ALA A 5 -42.31 -6.10 40.96
C ALA A 5 -42.64 -5.99 42.47
N ARG A 6 -42.39 -4.83 43.10
CA ARG A 6 -42.81 -4.56 44.49
C ARG A 6 -44.30 -4.61 44.65
N SER A 7 -45.07 -3.95 43.75
CA SER A 7 -46.55 -3.95 43.83
C SER A 7 -47.15 -5.35 43.62
N ALA A 8 -46.55 -6.16 42.76
CA ALA A 8 -46.99 -7.53 42.53
C ALA A 8 -46.76 -8.43 43.75
N TRP A 9 -45.65 -8.26 44.49
CA TRP A 9 -45.37 -8.96 45.75
C TRP A 9 -46.36 -8.60 46.84
N PHE A 10 -46.65 -7.30 47.05
CA PHE A 10 -47.63 -6.86 48.04
C PHE A 10 -49.02 -7.40 47.78
N ARG A 11 -49.47 -7.44 46.50
CA ARG A 11 -50.77 -8.02 46.13
C ARG A 11 -50.84 -9.52 46.41
N THR A 12 -49.75 -10.27 46.10
CA THR A 12 -49.72 -11.72 46.37
C THR A 12 -49.76 -12.01 47.86
N LEU A 13 -48.97 -11.23 48.65
CA LEU A 13 -49.04 -11.31 50.11
C LEU A 13 -50.42 -10.95 50.64
N GLY A 14 -51.05 -9.93 50.11
CA GLY A 14 -52.42 -9.56 50.47
C GLY A 14 -53.46 -10.66 50.15
N GLN A 15 -53.33 -11.30 48.99
CA GLN A 15 -54.18 -12.44 48.61
C GLN A 15 -53.94 -13.64 49.54
N LEU A 16 -52.71 -13.92 49.88
CA LEU A 16 -52.34 -15.00 50.80
C LEU A 16 -52.91 -14.74 52.21
N ALA A 17 -52.74 -13.53 52.70
CA ALA A 17 -53.30 -13.11 53.97
C ALA A 17 -54.87 -13.20 53.99
N LEU A 18 -55.56 -12.84 52.91
CA LEU A 18 -56.98 -12.91 52.75
C LEU A 18 -57.43 -14.37 52.71
N VAL A 19 -56.80 -15.26 52.01
CA VAL A 19 -57.12 -16.71 51.98
C VAL A 19 -56.90 -17.35 53.33
N LEU A 20 -55.83 -17.06 54.04
CA LEU A 20 -55.54 -17.58 55.36
C LEU A 20 -56.50 -16.99 56.39
N GLY A 21 -56.81 -15.71 56.31
CA GLY A 21 -57.81 -15.06 57.19
C GLY A 21 -59.22 -15.64 56.99
N ALA A 22 -59.60 -15.89 55.76
CA ALA A 22 -60.92 -16.54 55.46
C ALA A 22 -60.89 -17.99 55.95
N ALA A 23 -59.80 -18.72 55.87
CA ALA A 23 -59.69 -20.07 56.41
C ALA A 23 -59.76 -20.14 57.94
N VAL A 24 -59.20 -19.15 58.65
CA VAL A 24 -59.36 -19.01 60.10
C VAL A 24 -60.79 -18.75 60.48
N LEU A 25 -61.50 -17.81 59.83
CA LEU A 25 -62.90 -17.50 60.09
C LEU A 25 -63.79 -18.72 59.85
N LEU A 26 -63.58 -19.42 58.74
CA LEU A 26 -64.36 -20.64 58.44
C LEU A 26 -64.08 -21.75 59.45
N GLY A 27 -62.79 -21.91 59.87
CA GLY A 27 -62.38 -22.89 60.88
C GLY A 27 -63.00 -22.65 62.25
N VAL A 28 -63.18 -21.40 62.66
CA VAL A 28 -63.83 -21.04 63.89
C VAL A 28 -65.32 -21.39 63.78
N LEU A 29 -65.97 -21.15 62.64
CA LEU A 29 -67.37 -21.48 62.41
C LEU A 29 -67.61 -23.00 62.44
N VAL A 30 -66.72 -23.81 61.93
CA VAL A 30 -66.78 -25.30 61.89
C VAL A 30 -66.26 -25.94 63.15
N ARG A 31 -65.78 -25.16 64.16
CA ARG A 31 -65.18 -25.58 65.42
C ARG A 31 -63.86 -26.42 65.26
N HIS A 32 -63.22 -26.39 64.09
CA HIS A 32 -61.97 -27.09 63.82
C HIS A 32 -60.94 -26.16 63.11
N PRO A 33 -60.53 -25.03 63.74
CA PRO A 33 -59.74 -23.99 63.04
C PRO A 33 -58.38 -24.50 62.47
N TRP A 34 -57.71 -25.33 63.19
CA TRP A 34 -56.37 -25.84 62.77
C TRP A 34 -56.42 -26.74 61.51
N GLN A 35 -57.49 -27.57 61.41
CA GLN A 35 -57.65 -28.46 60.26
C GLN A 35 -57.96 -27.66 58.99
N VAL A 36 -58.83 -26.64 59.05
CA VAL A 36 -59.17 -25.81 57.92
C VAL A 36 -58.00 -24.97 57.46
N VAL A 37 -57.17 -24.42 58.36
CA VAL A 37 -56.02 -23.65 58.04
C VAL A 37 -54.91 -24.52 57.37
N THR A 38 -54.72 -25.75 57.91
CA THR A 38 -53.74 -26.71 57.31
C THR A 38 -54.19 -27.11 55.90
N PHE A 39 -55.45 -27.42 55.66
CA PHE A 39 -55.93 -27.73 54.32
C PHE A 39 -55.80 -26.55 53.35
N ALA A 40 -56.10 -25.32 53.78
CA ALA A 40 -55.97 -24.12 53.00
C ALA A 40 -54.43 -23.86 52.64
N ALA A 41 -53.57 -24.00 53.61
CA ALA A 41 -52.11 -23.86 53.40
C ALA A 41 -51.56 -24.92 52.42
N LEU A 42 -51.96 -26.19 52.56
CA LEU A 42 -51.60 -27.26 51.62
C LEU A 42 -52.13 -26.97 50.21
N GLY A 43 -53.36 -26.45 50.07
CA GLY A 43 -53.94 -26.04 48.77
C GLY A 43 -53.14 -24.93 48.10
N VAL A 44 -52.73 -23.90 48.86
CA VAL A 44 -51.87 -22.82 48.39
C VAL A 44 -50.52 -23.36 47.91
N VAL A 45 -49.85 -24.22 48.66
CA VAL A 45 -48.56 -24.84 48.30
C VAL A 45 -48.71 -25.69 47.02
N ALA A 46 -49.75 -26.54 46.97
CA ALA A 46 -50.02 -27.39 45.81
C ALA A 46 -50.27 -26.56 44.52
N TRP A 47 -51.03 -25.43 44.66
CA TRP A 47 -51.28 -24.51 43.54
C TRP A 47 -49.99 -23.84 43.07
N HIS A 48 -49.10 -23.37 43.96
CA HIS A 48 -47.83 -22.76 43.59
C HIS A 48 -46.88 -23.79 42.96
N TYR A 49 -46.83 -25.03 43.48
CA TYR A 49 -46.07 -26.12 42.91
C TYR A 49 -46.55 -26.50 41.48
N TRP A 50 -47.85 -26.63 41.32
CA TRP A 50 -48.43 -26.90 39.98
C TRP A 50 -48.12 -25.80 38.96
N ARG A 51 -48.16 -24.56 39.40
CA ARG A 51 -47.86 -23.41 38.55
C ARG A 51 -46.36 -23.36 38.20
N LEU A 52 -45.49 -23.65 39.14
CA LEU A 52 -44.03 -23.79 38.92
C LEU A 52 -43.72 -24.92 37.91
N ARG A 53 -44.33 -26.10 38.14
CA ARG A 53 -44.20 -27.25 37.24
C ARG A 53 -44.63 -26.89 35.81
N ARG A 54 -45.73 -26.19 35.65
CA ARG A 54 -46.24 -25.71 34.36
C ARG A 54 -45.28 -24.74 33.68
N LEU A 55 -44.63 -23.84 34.42
CA LEU A 55 -43.58 -22.95 33.88
C LEU A 55 -42.36 -23.73 33.43
N LEU A 56 -41.87 -24.65 34.26
CA LEU A 56 -40.73 -25.48 33.93
C LEU A 56 -40.97 -26.33 32.67
N THR A 57 -42.13 -26.96 32.54
CA THR A 57 -42.49 -27.72 31.33
C THR A 57 -42.58 -26.86 30.09
N ARG A 58 -43.05 -25.61 30.18
CA ARG A 58 -43.08 -24.65 29.06
C ARG A 58 -41.66 -24.20 28.65
N LEU A 59 -40.77 -24.01 29.63
CA LEU A 59 -39.37 -23.65 29.37
C LEU A 59 -38.59 -24.78 28.66
N THR A 60 -38.74 -26.01 29.16
CA THR A 60 -38.09 -27.20 28.58
C THR A 60 -38.63 -27.54 27.19
N ALA A 61 -39.92 -27.38 26.97
CA ALA A 61 -40.55 -27.60 25.66
C ALA A 61 -40.25 -26.50 24.62
N ARG A 62 -39.48 -25.46 24.96
CA ARG A 62 -39.16 -24.31 24.07
C ARG A 62 -40.41 -23.66 23.45
N GLN A 63 -41.56 -23.74 24.11
CA GLN A 63 -42.79 -23.17 23.62
C GLN A 63 -42.75 -21.62 23.56
N ARG A 64 -43.53 -21.05 22.64
CA ARG A 64 -43.64 -19.58 22.54
C ARG A 64 -44.46 -19.07 23.73
N TYR A 65 -43.87 -18.16 24.51
CA TYR A 65 -44.59 -17.43 25.52
C TYR A 65 -45.59 -16.46 24.85
N THR A 66 -46.83 -16.50 25.29
CA THR A 66 -47.84 -15.48 24.94
C THR A 66 -47.77 -14.34 25.97
N PRO A 67 -48.12 -13.11 25.58
CA PRO A 67 -48.16 -12.02 26.55
C PRO A 67 -49.13 -12.36 27.67
N PRO A 68 -48.75 -12.31 28.95
CA PRO A 68 -49.64 -12.66 30.05
C PRO A 68 -50.70 -11.58 30.25
N LEU A 69 -51.94 -12.01 30.28
CA LEU A 69 -53.13 -11.18 30.55
C LEU A 69 -53.45 -11.30 32.05
N GLY A 70 -52.90 -10.42 32.89
CA GLY A 70 -53.21 -10.44 34.31
C GLY A 70 -52.17 -9.76 35.20
N GLU A 71 -52.53 -9.63 36.49
CA GLU A 71 -51.69 -9.03 37.52
C GLU A 71 -51.26 -10.07 38.57
N GLY A 72 -50.12 -9.89 39.20
CA GLY A 72 -49.55 -10.76 40.25
C GLY A 72 -48.15 -11.26 39.93
N THR A 73 -47.47 -11.82 40.95
CA THR A 73 -46.05 -12.23 40.89
C THR A 73 -45.77 -13.23 39.78
N TRP A 74 -46.62 -14.20 39.57
CA TRP A 74 -46.49 -15.19 38.51
C TRP A 74 -46.64 -14.59 37.10
N ASN A 75 -47.52 -13.62 36.95
CA ASN A 75 -47.71 -12.95 35.66
C ASN A 75 -46.52 -11.99 35.34
N GLU A 76 -45.91 -11.42 36.38
CA GLU A 76 -44.68 -10.64 36.21
C GLU A 76 -43.50 -11.52 35.82
N LEU A 77 -43.36 -12.74 36.40
CA LEU A 77 -42.39 -13.72 35.97
C LEU A 77 -42.62 -14.14 34.51
N ASP A 78 -43.85 -14.44 34.11
CA ASP A 78 -44.21 -14.75 32.73
C ASP A 78 -43.87 -13.56 31.78
N ARG A 79 -44.07 -12.31 32.23
CA ARG A 79 -43.65 -11.11 31.45
C ARG A 79 -42.15 -11.01 31.28
N LEU A 80 -41.37 -11.26 32.33
CA LEU A 80 -39.91 -11.24 32.26
C LEU A 80 -39.38 -12.31 31.29
N LEU A 81 -39.94 -13.51 31.38
CA LEU A 81 -39.57 -14.62 30.47
C LEU A 81 -39.98 -14.29 29.01
N TYR A 82 -41.17 -13.71 28.81
CA TYR A 82 -41.59 -13.27 27.49
C TYR A 82 -40.66 -12.20 26.90
N ARG A 83 -40.29 -11.16 27.68
CA ARG A 83 -39.35 -10.12 27.25
C ARG A 83 -37.98 -10.72 26.93
N GLY A 84 -37.44 -11.57 27.80
CA GLY A 84 -36.15 -12.23 27.55
C GLY A 84 -36.15 -13.07 26.26
N GLN A 85 -37.26 -13.82 26.00
CA GLN A 85 -37.37 -14.55 24.73
C GLN A 85 -37.45 -13.59 23.51
N GLN A 86 -38.19 -12.47 23.62
CA GLN A 86 -38.29 -11.49 22.55
C GLN A 86 -36.92 -10.83 22.26
N GLU A 87 -36.19 -10.44 23.29
CA GLU A 87 -34.85 -9.88 23.14
C GLU A 87 -33.87 -10.87 22.52
N MET A 88 -33.87 -12.12 22.98
CA MET A 88 -33.01 -13.18 22.39
C MET A 88 -33.34 -13.42 20.91
N ARG A 89 -34.65 -13.44 20.57
CA ARG A 89 -35.08 -13.58 19.16
C ARG A 89 -34.67 -12.38 18.32
N ALA A 90 -34.84 -11.16 18.86
CA ALA A 90 -34.43 -9.94 18.18
C ALA A 90 -32.90 -9.91 17.93
N ARG A 91 -32.10 -10.28 18.96
CA ARG A 91 -30.62 -10.41 18.81
C ARG A 91 -30.26 -11.46 17.76
N LYS A 92 -30.86 -12.65 17.80
CA LYS A 92 -30.65 -13.69 16.80
C LYS A 92 -31.03 -13.25 15.39
N ARG A 93 -32.14 -12.56 15.20
CA ARG A 93 -32.54 -12.00 13.91
C ARG A 93 -31.54 -10.99 13.40
N ARG A 94 -31.15 -10.02 14.23
CA ARG A 94 -30.11 -9.03 13.86
C ARG A 94 -28.80 -9.69 13.46
N LEU A 95 -28.35 -10.72 14.18
CA LEU A 95 -27.14 -11.44 13.84
C LEU A 95 -27.24 -12.14 12.49
N ILE A 96 -28.39 -12.79 12.22
CA ILE A 96 -28.64 -13.46 10.94
C ILE A 96 -28.70 -12.43 9.79
N GLU A 97 -29.36 -11.30 10.00
CA GLU A 97 -29.45 -10.21 9.02
C GLU A 97 -28.04 -9.62 8.73
N MET A 98 -27.25 -9.40 9.78
CA MET A 98 -25.86 -8.94 9.65
C MET A 98 -25.00 -9.94 8.85
N LEU A 99 -25.07 -11.23 9.17
CA LEU A 99 -24.36 -12.28 8.43
C LEU A 99 -24.80 -12.34 6.95
N ARG A 100 -26.11 -12.17 6.68
CA ARG A 100 -26.61 -12.11 5.29
C ARG A 100 -26.09 -10.88 4.55
N ALA A 101 -26.09 -9.72 5.22
CA ALA A 101 -25.55 -8.48 4.65
C ALA A 101 -24.06 -8.61 4.32
N TYR A 102 -23.25 -9.17 5.22
CA TYR A 102 -21.82 -9.40 4.97
C TYR A 102 -21.59 -10.37 3.81
N ARG A 103 -22.34 -11.47 3.74
CA ARG A 103 -22.25 -12.41 2.61
C ARG A 103 -22.67 -11.78 1.29
N ALA A 104 -23.74 -10.98 1.30
CA ALA A 104 -24.16 -10.26 0.09
C ALA A 104 -23.11 -9.23 -0.37
N ALA A 105 -22.52 -8.49 0.55
CA ALA A 105 -21.45 -7.56 0.25
C ALA A 105 -20.23 -8.28 -0.33
N ALA A 106 -19.80 -9.40 0.28
CA ALA A 106 -18.68 -10.20 -0.24
C ALA A 106 -18.98 -10.83 -1.60
N ALA A 107 -20.24 -11.23 -1.86
CA ALA A 107 -20.65 -11.77 -3.16
C ALA A 107 -20.69 -10.69 -4.26
N ALA A 108 -20.94 -9.44 -3.91
CA ALA A 108 -20.97 -8.32 -4.86
C ALA A 108 -19.58 -7.80 -5.27
N LEU A 109 -18.52 -8.22 -4.57
CA LEU A 109 -17.16 -7.84 -4.94
C LEU A 109 -16.73 -8.52 -6.24
N PRO A 110 -16.11 -7.77 -7.18
CA PRO A 110 -15.62 -8.31 -8.45
C PRO A 110 -14.39 -9.20 -8.28
N ASP A 111 -13.65 -9.05 -7.18
CA ASP A 111 -12.48 -9.85 -6.86
C ASP A 111 -12.92 -11.22 -6.32
N ALA A 112 -12.23 -12.29 -6.74
CA ALA A 112 -12.43 -13.61 -6.17
C ALA A 112 -11.86 -13.64 -4.74
N ILE A 113 -12.71 -14.02 -3.79
CA ILE A 113 -12.34 -14.12 -2.38
C ILE A 113 -12.54 -15.58 -1.94
N VAL A 114 -11.47 -16.19 -1.44
CA VAL A 114 -11.48 -17.56 -0.92
C VAL A 114 -10.94 -17.53 0.51
N VAL A 115 -11.73 -18.02 1.45
CA VAL A 115 -11.32 -18.23 2.85
C VAL A 115 -10.71 -19.61 2.96
N VAL A 116 -9.45 -19.66 3.40
CA VAL A 116 -8.65 -20.88 3.49
C VAL A 116 -8.16 -21.08 4.90
N GLU A 117 -8.21 -22.28 5.41
CA GLU A 117 -7.63 -22.62 6.70
C GLU A 117 -6.10 -22.65 6.61
N ARG A 118 -5.43 -22.01 7.57
CA ARG A 118 -3.98 -21.81 7.55
C ARG A 118 -3.17 -23.13 7.52
N ASN A 119 -3.53 -24.09 8.37
CA ASN A 119 -2.73 -25.29 8.57
C ASN A 119 -3.03 -26.37 7.52
N SER A 120 -4.31 -26.57 7.20
CA SER A 120 -4.77 -27.60 6.26
C SER A 120 -4.86 -27.11 4.82
N GLN A 121 -4.76 -25.78 4.61
CA GLN A 121 -4.97 -25.13 3.31
C GLN A 121 -6.30 -25.52 2.64
N ARG A 122 -7.33 -25.84 3.45
CA ARG A 122 -8.64 -26.23 2.95
C ARG A 122 -9.56 -25.03 2.78
N ILE A 123 -10.33 -25.04 1.69
CA ILE A 123 -11.31 -23.99 1.36
C ILE A 123 -12.48 -24.09 2.33
N GLN A 124 -12.70 -23.04 3.12
CA GLN A 124 -13.83 -22.93 4.03
C GLN A 124 -15.03 -22.24 3.38
N TRP A 125 -14.76 -21.27 2.53
CA TRP A 125 -15.78 -20.49 1.85
C TRP A 125 -15.17 -19.73 0.66
N PHE A 126 -15.98 -19.41 -0.34
CA PHE A 126 -15.62 -18.52 -1.44
C PHE A 126 -16.84 -17.77 -1.97
N ASN A 127 -16.60 -16.63 -2.64
CA ASN A 127 -17.66 -15.82 -3.24
C ASN A 127 -17.95 -16.24 -4.71
N GLU A 128 -18.96 -15.59 -5.32
CA GLU A 128 -19.36 -15.87 -6.71
C GLU A 128 -18.26 -15.55 -7.72
N ALA A 129 -17.49 -14.46 -7.50
CA ALA A 129 -16.37 -14.10 -8.36
C ALA A 129 -15.29 -15.21 -8.43
N ALA A 130 -15.10 -15.98 -7.36
CA ALA A 130 -14.19 -17.12 -7.37
C ALA A 130 -14.66 -18.27 -8.29
N HIS A 131 -15.96 -18.39 -8.54
CA HIS A 131 -16.48 -19.30 -9.55
C HIS A 131 -16.03 -18.87 -10.96
N GLY A 132 -16.13 -17.58 -11.27
CA GLY A 132 -15.72 -17.07 -12.59
C GLY A 132 -14.19 -17.03 -12.80
N LEU A 133 -13.44 -16.52 -11.82
CA LEU A 133 -12.00 -16.27 -11.98
C LEU A 133 -11.13 -17.50 -11.67
N LEU A 134 -11.52 -18.32 -10.70
CA LEU A 134 -10.75 -19.49 -10.22
C LEU A 134 -11.42 -20.83 -10.53
N HIS A 135 -12.57 -20.83 -11.21
CA HIS A 135 -13.36 -22.01 -11.57
C HIS A 135 -13.73 -22.92 -10.39
N LEU A 136 -13.88 -22.34 -9.19
CA LEU A 136 -14.31 -23.07 -8.01
C LEU A 136 -15.82 -23.35 -8.06
N GLN A 137 -16.24 -24.53 -7.69
CA GLN A 137 -17.64 -25.00 -7.76
C GLN A 137 -18.20 -25.28 -6.36
N HIS A 138 -19.35 -24.70 -6.06
CA HIS A 138 -20.12 -24.99 -4.85
C HIS A 138 -21.05 -26.18 -5.07
N PRO A 139 -21.20 -27.15 -4.14
CA PRO A 139 -20.45 -27.34 -2.89
C PRO A 139 -19.18 -28.18 -3.03
N ARG A 140 -18.82 -28.62 -4.24
CA ARG A 140 -17.79 -29.60 -4.56
C ARG A 140 -16.41 -29.27 -3.98
N ASP A 141 -16.04 -27.99 -4.00
CA ASP A 141 -14.68 -27.54 -3.67
C ASP A 141 -14.57 -27.04 -2.21
N ILE A 142 -15.68 -27.01 -1.48
CA ILE A 142 -15.64 -26.74 -0.03
C ILE A 142 -14.92 -27.90 0.66
N ASN A 143 -14.03 -27.55 1.60
CA ASN A 143 -13.17 -28.47 2.33
C ASN A 143 -12.11 -29.19 1.48
N ALA A 144 -11.94 -28.83 0.19
CA ALA A 144 -10.85 -29.30 -0.65
C ALA A 144 -9.56 -28.48 -0.40
N PRO A 145 -8.36 -29.08 -0.55
CA PRO A 145 -7.11 -28.32 -0.50
C PRO A 145 -7.03 -27.35 -1.67
N ILE A 146 -6.77 -26.06 -1.38
CA ILE A 146 -6.71 -25.00 -2.40
C ILE A 146 -5.62 -25.27 -3.45
N ALA A 147 -4.46 -25.76 -3.04
CA ALA A 147 -3.36 -26.08 -3.92
C ALA A 147 -3.75 -27.10 -5.02
N HIS A 148 -4.59 -28.08 -4.70
CA HIS A 148 -5.07 -29.07 -5.68
C HIS A 148 -6.03 -28.45 -6.70
N ARG A 149 -6.86 -27.50 -6.28
CA ARG A 149 -7.81 -26.82 -7.17
C ARG A 149 -7.15 -25.80 -8.08
N LEU A 150 -6.09 -25.17 -7.59
CA LEU A 150 -5.28 -24.20 -8.34
C LEU A 150 -3.96 -24.81 -8.82
N GLN A 151 -3.89 -26.13 -8.97
CA GLN A 151 -2.67 -26.86 -9.36
C GLN A 151 -1.97 -26.32 -10.62
N PRO A 152 -2.67 -25.87 -11.67
CA PRO A 152 -2.01 -25.28 -12.83
C PRO A 152 -1.18 -24.02 -12.51
N LEU A 153 -1.45 -23.33 -11.40
CA LEU A 153 -0.76 -22.11 -10.98
C LEU A 153 0.50 -22.36 -10.14
N GLN A 154 0.84 -23.60 -9.82
CA GLN A 154 2.01 -24.00 -9.01
C GLN A 154 2.17 -23.19 -7.71
N LEU A 155 1.05 -22.92 -7.02
CA LEU A 155 1.01 -22.03 -5.85
C LEU A 155 1.60 -22.63 -4.56
N SER A 156 2.11 -23.86 -4.56
CA SER A 156 2.54 -24.56 -3.35
C SER A 156 3.64 -23.80 -2.58
N HIS A 157 4.64 -23.29 -3.27
CA HIS A 157 5.71 -22.48 -2.66
C HIS A 157 5.21 -21.12 -2.17
N TRP A 158 4.37 -20.48 -2.96
CA TRP A 158 3.79 -19.18 -2.61
C TRP A 158 2.85 -19.28 -1.39
N LEU A 159 2.02 -20.31 -1.33
CA LEU A 159 1.16 -20.60 -0.17
C LEU A 159 1.98 -20.94 1.08
N ALA A 160 3.13 -21.63 0.91
CA ALA A 160 4.03 -21.94 2.02
C ALA A 160 4.72 -20.71 2.60
N ALA A 161 5.00 -19.69 1.80
CA ALA A 161 5.56 -18.40 2.26
C ALA A 161 4.56 -17.62 3.15
N GLY A 162 3.28 -17.85 2.99
CA GLY A 162 2.24 -17.38 3.91
C GLY A 162 2.19 -15.86 4.02
N ARG A 163 2.30 -15.33 5.24
CA ARG A 163 2.18 -13.89 5.52
C ARG A 163 3.21 -13.03 4.76
N ASN A 164 4.34 -13.58 4.39
CA ASN A 164 5.42 -12.90 3.69
C ASN A 164 5.34 -13.11 2.17
N ALA A 165 4.29 -13.77 1.67
CA ALA A 165 4.10 -13.93 0.24
C ALA A 165 3.82 -12.58 -0.42
N GLU A 166 4.69 -12.19 -1.34
CA GLU A 166 4.44 -11.04 -2.21
C GLU A 166 3.24 -11.30 -3.13
N PRO A 167 2.57 -10.25 -3.63
CA PRO A 167 1.53 -10.43 -4.64
C PRO A 167 2.08 -11.20 -5.84
N LEU A 168 1.36 -12.23 -6.28
CA LEU A 168 1.77 -13.08 -7.38
C LEU A 168 0.90 -12.78 -8.61
N GLU A 169 1.53 -12.38 -9.71
CA GLU A 169 0.85 -12.19 -10.99
C GLU A 169 1.04 -13.43 -11.87
N VAL A 170 -0.07 -14.00 -12.29
CA VAL A 170 -0.07 -15.22 -13.10
C VAL A 170 -1.13 -15.17 -14.19
N ALA A 171 -0.83 -15.74 -15.36
CA ALA A 171 -1.85 -15.95 -16.37
C ALA A 171 -2.86 -16.99 -15.88
N SER A 172 -4.16 -16.73 -16.12
CA SER A 172 -5.21 -17.69 -15.76
C SER A 172 -5.03 -18.97 -16.57
N PRO A 173 -4.95 -20.15 -15.93
CA PRO A 173 -4.82 -21.41 -16.63
C PRO A 173 -6.05 -21.77 -17.48
N TRP A 174 -7.18 -21.20 -17.16
CA TRP A 174 -8.46 -21.44 -17.84
C TRP A 174 -8.72 -20.47 -18.99
N ASN A 175 -8.12 -19.29 -18.91
CA ASN A 175 -8.19 -18.30 -19.98
C ASN A 175 -6.86 -17.52 -20.03
N PRO A 176 -5.94 -17.87 -20.95
CA PRO A 176 -4.63 -17.24 -21.06
C PRO A 176 -4.65 -15.73 -21.34
N THR A 177 -5.81 -15.20 -21.75
CA THR A 177 -5.97 -13.73 -21.97
C THR A 177 -6.20 -12.96 -20.70
N ILE A 178 -6.44 -13.66 -19.57
CA ILE A 178 -6.69 -13.04 -18.25
C ILE A 178 -5.43 -13.19 -17.39
N THR A 179 -4.95 -12.08 -16.84
CA THR A 179 -3.90 -12.06 -15.83
C THR A 179 -4.52 -11.82 -14.46
N LEU A 180 -4.23 -12.73 -13.52
CA LEU A 180 -4.72 -12.67 -12.15
C LEU A 180 -3.60 -12.20 -11.23
N SER A 181 -3.90 -11.23 -10.37
CA SER A 181 -3.05 -10.85 -9.23
C SER A 181 -3.58 -11.54 -7.98
N LEU A 182 -2.77 -12.41 -7.38
CA LEU A 182 -3.10 -13.21 -6.21
C LEU A 182 -2.46 -12.59 -4.97
N ARG A 183 -3.24 -12.42 -3.89
CA ARG A 183 -2.75 -11.96 -2.59
C ARG A 183 -3.26 -12.85 -1.48
N LEU A 184 -2.39 -13.10 -0.48
CA LEU A 184 -2.73 -13.85 0.71
C LEU A 184 -2.74 -12.92 1.92
N ILE A 185 -3.90 -12.75 2.55
CA ILE A 185 -4.13 -11.79 3.63
C ILE A 185 -4.52 -12.58 4.89
N PRO A 186 -3.83 -12.43 6.04
CA PRO A 186 -4.26 -13.03 7.28
C PRO A 186 -5.60 -12.43 7.73
N TYR A 187 -6.61 -13.29 7.95
CA TYR A 187 -7.95 -12.87 8.34
C TYR A 187 -8.24 -13.12 9.82
N SER A 188 -7.78 -14.26 10.36
CA SER A 188 -7.81 -14.58 11.78
C SER A 188 -6.60 -15.46 12.15
N GLU A 189 -6.52 -15.91 13.40
CA GLU A 189 -5.41 -16.76 13.87
C GLU A 189 -5.22 -18.02 13.00
N ASN A 190 -6.32 -18.62 12.53
CA ASN A 190 -6.29 -19.87 11.76
C ASN A 190 -6.87 -19.73 10.32
N LEU A 191 -7.24 -18.54 9.87
CA LEU A 191 -7.84 -18.33 8.56
C LEU A 191 -7.06 -17.30 7.75
N TRP A 192 -6.85 -17.61 6.47
CA TRP A 192 -6.32 -16.70 5.47
C TRP A 192 -7.36 -16.38 4.41
N LEU A 193 -7.24 -15.20 3.85
CA LEU A 193 -8.02 -14.73 2.72
C LEU A 193 -7.13 -14.77 1.48
N LEU A 194 -7.42 -15.64 0.54
CA LEU A 194 -6.86 -15.59 -0.80
C LEU A 194 -7.75 -14.66 -1.63
N VAL A 195 -7.18 -13.57 -2.13
CA VAL A 195 -7.84 -12.63 -3.03
C VAL A 195 -7.21 -12.76 -4.42
N ALA A 196 -8.03 -13.02 -5.43
CA ALA A 196 -7.61 -13.03 -6.83
C ALA A 196 -8.36 -11.92 -7.58
N ARG A 197 -7.60 -11.02 -8.19
CA ARG A 197 -8.12 -9.89 -8.97
C ARG A 197 -7.71 -10.02 -10.43
N ASP A 198 -8.64 -9.77 -11.34
CA ASP A 198 -8.33 -9.60 -12.75
C ASP A 198 -7.64 -8.24 -12.96
N VAL A 199 -6.37 -8.27 -13.32
CA VAL A 199 -5.54 -7.08 -13.60
C VAL A 199 -5.25 -6.91 -15.09
N THR A 200 -5.86 -7.70 -15.94
CA THR A 200 -5.63 -7.75 -17.39
C THR A 200 -5.73 -6.37 -18.02
N ARG A 201 -6.84 -5.68 -17.76
CA ARG A 201 -7.09 -4.36 -18.34
C ARG A 201 -6.09 -3.31 -17.84
N LEU A 202 -5.70 -3.39 -16.56
CA LEU A 202 -4.71 -2.51 -15.98
C LEU A 202 -3.36 -2.69 -16.67
N LEU A 203 -2.89 -3.94 -16.77
CA LEU A 203 -1.61 -4.27 -17.42
C LEU A 203 -1.63 -3.94 -18.92
N GLN A 204 -2.75 -4.14 -19.61
CA GLN A 204 -2.91 -3.75 -21.02
C GLN A 204 -2.81 -2.23 -21.20
N LEU A 205 -3.44 -1.44 -20.34
CA LEU A 205 -3.35 0.02 -20.39
C LEU A 205 -1.92 0.50 -20.10
N GLU A 206 -1.24 -0.10 -19.14
CA GLU A 206 0.15 0.19 -18.85
C GLU A 206 1.06 -0.18 -20.02
N GLN A 207 0.84 -1.33 -20.64
CA GLN A 207 1.60 -1.76 -21.81
C GLN A 207 1.34 -0.84 -23.00
N MET A 208 0.08 -0.51 -23.30
CA MET A 208 -0.25 0.43 -24.37
C MET A 208 0.39 1.80 -24.15
N ARG A 209 0.41 2.28 -22.90
CA ARG A 209 1.09 3.53 -22.54
C ARG A 209 2.59 3.46 -22.81
N ARG A 210 3.25 2.34 -22.46
CA ARG A 210 4.68 2.11 -22.73
C ARG A 210 4.97 2.10 -24.22
N ASP A 211 4.20 1.32 -24.98
CA ASP A 211 4.35 1.16 -26.42
C ASP A 211 4.10 2.48 -27.15
N PHE A 212 3.09 3.26 -26.71
CA PHE A 212 2.81 4.58 -27.25
C PHE A 212 4.01 5.52 -27.07
N VAL A 213 4.55 5.63 -25.86
CA VAL A 213 5.71 6.50 -25.58
C VAL A 213 6.94 6.04 -26.38
N ALA A 214 7.20 4.74 -26.45
CA ALA A 214 8.30 4.19 -27.24
C ALA A 214 8.15 4.51 -28.74
N ASN A 215 6.98 4.24 -29.30
CA ASN A 215 6.73 4.46 -30.73
C ASN A 215 6.78 5.95 -31.11
N VAL A 216 6.11 6.83 -30.34
CA VAL A 216 6.13 8.29 -30.58
C VAL A 216 7.56 8.80 -30.52
N SER A 217 8.39 8.32 -29.61
CA SER A 217 9.77 8.76 -29.49
C SER A 217 10.64 8.30 -30.66
N HIS A 218 10.42 7.09 -31.17
CA HIS A 218 11.09 6.61 -32.38
C HIS A 218 10.68 7.42 -33.61
N GLU A 219 9.38 7.67 -33.76
CA GLU A 219 8.83 8.47 -34.87
C GLU A 219 9.23 9.94 -34.81
N LEU A 220 9.51 10.49 -33.63
CA LEU A 220 10.03 11.86 -33.49
C LEU A 220 11.55 11.95 -33.67
N ARG A 221 12.32 10.95 -33.25
CA ARG A 221 13.78 10.98 -33.36
C ARG A 221 14.22 11.07 -34.83
N THR A 222 13.63 10.28 -35.71
CA THR A 222 13.98 10.21 -37.13
C THR A 222 13.87 11.56 -37.84
N PRO A 223 12.73 12.29 -37.83
CA PRO A 223 12.66 13.60 -38.48
C PRO A 223 13.55 14.64 -37.80
N LEU A 224 13.74 14.57 -36.48
CA LEU A 224 14.64 15.47 -35.77
C LEU A 224 16.10 15.25 -36.17
N THR A 225 16.54 14.02 -36.35
CA THR A 225 17.89 13.69 -36.86
C THR A 225 18.08 14.26 -38.28
N VAL A 226 17.06 14.16 -39.13
CA VAL A 226 17.11 14.73 -40.51
C VAL A 226 17.19 16.25 -40.45
N VAL A 227 16.35 16.91 -39.63
CA VAL A 227 16.37 18.39 -39.48
C VAL A 227 17.75 18.84 -38.94
N HIS A 228 18.26 18.13 -37.92
CA HIS A 228 19.58 18.44 -37.37
C HIS A 228 20.69 18.27 -38.39
N GLY A 229 20.67 17.19 -39.17
CA GLY A 229 21.64 16.95 -40.23
C GLY A 229 21.62 18.02 -41.32
N TYR A 230 20.44 18.49 -41.76
CA TYR A 230 20.36 19.62 -42.70
C TYR A 230 20.88 20.93 -42.10
N LEU A 231 20.61 21.20 -40.84
CA LEU A 231 21.12 22.39 -40.17
C LEU A 231 22.64 22.36 -39.99
N ASP A 232 23.24 21.17 -39.78
CA ASP A 232 24.70 21.02 -39.70
C ASP A 232 25.40 21.16 -41.03
N MET A 233 24.70 20.93 -42.13
CA MET A 233 25.27 21.09 -43.48
C MET A 233 25.27 22.57 -43.98
N LEU A 234 24.53 23.46 -43.28
CA LEU A 234 24.52 24.88 -43.62
C LEU A 234 25.70 25.59 -43.00
N ASP A 235 26.54 26.19 -43.85
CA ASP A 235 27.72 26.95 -43.37
C ASP A 235 27.29 28.39 -43.01
N PRO A 236 27.37 28.80 -41.73
CA PRO A 236 27.07 30.19 -41.36
C PRO A 236 28.03 31.20 -42.01
N GLY A 237 29.19 30.75 -42.51
CA GLY A 237 30.17 31.59 -43.22
C GLY A 237 29.70 32.07 -44.58
N GLU A 238 28.87 31.25 -45.28
CA GLU A 238 28.32 31.63 -46.61
C GLU A 238 27.20 32.69 -46.48
N HIS A 239 26.48 32.71 -45.39
CA HIS A 239 25.39 33.66 -45.12
C HIS A 239 25.42 34.19 -43.69
N PRO A 240 26.28 35.17 -43.39
CA PRO A 240 26.46 35.71 -42.04
C PRO A 240 25.20 36.23 -41.36
N ASP A 241 24.30 36.78 -42.15
CA ASP A 241 22.98 37.29 -41.65
C ASP A 241 22.06 36.19 -41.13
N TRP A 242 22.28 34.95 -41.55
CA TRP A 242 21.50 33.78 -41.10
C TRP A 242 22.12 33.04 -39.91
N ALA A 243 23.38 33.34 -39.61
CA ALA A 243 24.12 32.66 -38.52
C ALA A 243 23.35 32.64 -37.18
N PRO A 244 22.74 33.73 -36.67
CA PRO A 244 22.00 33.69 -35.42
C PRO A 244 20.75 32.80 -35.50
N MET A 245 20.06 32.79 -36.66
CA MET A 245 18.85 32.00 -36.88
C MET A 245 19.19 30.52 -36.99
N LEU A 246 20.23 30.15 -37.73
CA LEU A 246 20.73 28.78 -37.83
C LEU A 246 21.15 28.21 -36.45
N ALA A 247 21.88 29.01 -35.68
CA ALA A 247 22.30 28.62 -34.33
C ALA A 247 21.08 28.39 -33.41
N GLU A 248 20.02 29.20 -33.55
CA GLU A 248 18.79 29.00 -32.77
C GLU A 248 18.05 27.72 -33.22
N MET A 249 17.94 27.47 -34.51
CA MET A 249 17.33 26.24 -35.04
C MET A 249 18.08 24.99 -34.59
N GLN A 250 19.40 25.00 -34.63
CA GLN A 250 20.25 23.89 -34.12
C GLN A 250 20.00 23.66 -32.63
N ARG A 251 19.99 24.72 -31.81
CA ARG A 251 19.69 24.62 -30.38
C ARG A 251 18.31 23.99 -30.10
N GLN A 252 17.28 24.42 -30.89
CA GLN A 252 15.93 23.87 -30.72
C GLN A 252 15.85 22.40 -31.15
N SER A 253 16.51 22.04 -32.27
CA SER A 253 16.59 20.65 -32.74
C SER A 253 17.24 19.74 -31.68
N GLN A 254 18.40 20.12 -31.13
CA GLN A 254 19.08 19.41 -30.06
C GLN A 254 18.22 19.27 -28.80
N ARG A 255 17.54 20.35 -28.43
CA ARG A 255 16.61 20.34 -27.29
C ARG A 255 15.45 19.35 -27.48
N MET A 256 14.86 19.28 -28.69
CA MET A 256 13.79 18.33 -29.00
C MET A 256 14.30 16.89 -28.93
N THR A 257 15.48 16.60 -29.47
CA THR A 257 16.11 15.28 -29.36
C THR A 257 16.29 14.88 -27.90
N GLN A 258 16.83 15.77 -27.04
CA GLN A 258 17.01 15.49 -25.62
C GLN A 258 15.68 15.27 -24.89
N LEU A 259 14.62 16.03 -25.22
CA LEU A 259 13.29 15.82 -24.66
C LEU A 259 12.74 14.43 -24.96
N VAL A 260 12.91 13.96 -26.19
CA VAL A 260 12.49 12.63 -26.62
C VAL A 260 13.26 11.53 -25.87
N GLU A 261 14.56 11.69 -25.74
CA GLU A 261 15.42 10.74 -25.01
C GLU A 261 15.11 10.69 -23.51
N ASP A 262 14.95 11.85 -22.87
CA ASP A 262 14.55 11.95 -21.47
C ASP A 262 13.19 11.31 -21.22
N LEU A 263 12.20 11.52 -22.12
CA LEU A 263 10.87 10.93 -22.03
C LEU A 263 10.91 9.40 -22.15
N LEU A 264 11.70 8.88 -23.10
CA LEU A 264 11.92 7.43 -23.24
C LEU A 264 12.57 6.82 -21.99
N THR A 265 13.62 7.47 -21.48
CA THR A 265 14.31 7.02 -20.28
C THR A 265 13.37 6.98 -19.08
N LEU A 266 12.61 8.05 -18.87
CA LEU A 266 11.63 8.12 -17.79
C LEU A 266 10.53 7.05 -17.94
N SER A 267 10.01 6.85 -19.16
CA SER A 267 9.00 5.83 -19.42
C SER A 267 9.49 4.40 -19.13
N ARG A 268 10.75 4.10 -19.45
CA ARG A 268 11.38 2.81 -19.11
C ARG A 268 11.56 2.63 -17.60
N LEU A 269 12.06 3.66 -16.91
CA LEU A 269 12.29 3.62 -15.47
C LEU A 269 10.99 3.48 -14.68
N GLU A 270 9.91 4.13 -15.11
CA GLU A 270 8.58 4.02 -14.47
C GLU A 270 7.95 2.64 -14.63
N SER A 271 8.32 1.93 -15.68
CA SER A 271 7.80 0.61 -15.98
C SER A 271 8.63 -0.53 -15.38
N ALA A 272 9.82 -0.21 -14.85
CA ALA A 272 10.73 -1.19 -14.27
C ALA A 272 10.37 -1.41 -12.78
N GLU A 273 9.96 -2.61 -12.42
CA GLU A 273 9.83 -3.03 -11.02
C GLU A 273 11.21 -3.33 -10.41
N HIS A 274 12.17 -3.75 -11.24
CA HIS A 274 13.53 -4.11 -10.85
C HIS A 274 14.52 -3.51 -11.84
N LEU A 275 15.72 -3.25 -11.37
CA LEU A 275 16.83 -2.81 -12.24
C LEU A 275 17.18 -3.94 -13.22
N PRO A 276 17.35 -3.63 -14.52
CA PRO A 276 17.57 -4.65 -15.55
C PRO A 276 18.92 -5.38 -15.42
N ALA A 277 19.92 -4.76 -14.81
CA ALA A 277 21.22 -5.34 -14.50
C ALA A 277 21.83 -4.64 -13.29
N GLU A 278 22.12 -5.39 -12.24
CA GLU A 278 22.84 -4.89 -11.07
C GLU A 278 24.26 -5.42 -11.08
N GLU A 279 25.23 -4.53 -10.97
CA GLU A 279 26.66 -4.82 -10.98
C GLU A 279 27.40 -3.95 -9.97
N THR A 280 28.67 -4.27 -9.69
CA THR A 280 29.51 -3.37 -8.90
C THR A 280 29.93 -2.20 -9.77
N VAL A 281 29.47 -1.00 -9.41
CA VAL A 281 29.80 0.25 -10.08
C VAL A 281 31.02 0.85 -9.45
N VAL A 282 32.14 0.82 -10.20
CA VAL A 282 33.43 1.37 -9.75
C VAL A 282 33.35 2.89 -9.68
N MET A 283 33.16 3.42 -8.46
CA MET A 283 32.91 4.85 -8.24
C MET A 283 34.07 5.75 -8.67
N SER A 284 35.30 5.31 -8.56
CA SER A 284 36.46 6.09 -9.07
C SER A 284 36.36 6.34 -10.58
N THR A 285 35.95 5.33 -11.37
CA THR A 285 35.73 5.46 -12.82
C THR A 285 34.53 6.35 -13.13
N MET A 286 33.42 6.17 -12.40
CA MET A 286 32.22 6.97 -12.53
C MET A 286 32.50 8.46 -12.27
N LEU A 287 33.18 8.79 -11.18
CA LEU A 287 33.53 10.16 -10.80
C LEU A 287 34.46 10.81 -11.81
N ASN A 288 35.45 10.06 -12.35
CA ASN A 288 36.32 10.54 -13.41
C ASN A 288 35.57 10.82 -14.72
N THR A 289 34.55 10.02 -15.05
CA THR A 289 33.70 10.23 -16.21
C THR A 289 32.84 11.48 -16.03
N LEU A 290 32.19 11.63 -14.87
CA LEU A 290 31.40 12.83 -14.53
C LEU A 290 32.28 14.11 -14.57
N ARG A 291 33.53 14.04 -14.08
CA ARG A 291 34.48 15.16 -14.15
C ARG A 291 34.71 15.58 -15.59
N ARG A 292 35.02 14.60 -16.48
CA ARG A 292 35.27 14.88 -17.91
C ARG A 292 34.08 15.49 -18.60
N GLU A 293 32.90 14.95 -18.34
CA GLU A 293 31.62 15.49 -18.86
C GLU A 293 31.39 16.92 -18.35
N ALA A 294 31.59 17.15 -17.05
CA ALA A 294 31.46 18.46 -16.44
C ALA A 294 32.39 19.49 -17.09
N MET A 295 33.64 19.14 -17.29
CA MET A 295 34.63 20.02 -17.95
C MET A 295 34.23 20.34 -19.39
N ALA A 296 33.76 19.34 -20.14
CA ALA A 296 33.33 19.50 -21.53
C ALA A 296 32.08 20.42 -21.61
N LEU A 297 31.05 20.16 -20.80
CA LEU A 297 29.82 20.98 -20.75
C LEU A 297 30.09 22.40 -20.23
N GLY A 298 30.96 22.54 -19.23
CA GLY A 298 31.33 23.82 -18.64
C GLY A 298 32.22 24.69 -19.51
N GLN A 299 32.85 24.14 -20.55
CA GLN A 299 33.75 24.87 -21.45
C GLN A 299 34.80 25.68 -20.67
N ASN A 300 35.34 25.13 -19.58
CA ASN A 300 36.28 25.77 -18.65
C ASN A 300 35.76 27.06 -17.99
N ARG A 301 34.48 27.30 -17.97
CA ARG A 301 33.88 28.50 -17.34
C ARG A 301 33.62 28.33 -15.85
N HIS A 302 33.82 27.12 -15.30
CA HIS A 302 33.55 26.78 -13.89
C HIS A 302 34.75 26.06 -13.29
N GLU A 303 34.95 26.23 -12.00
CA GLU A 303 35.89 25.44 -11.23
C GLU A 303 35.21 24.15 -10.76
N ILE A 304 35.70 22.98 -11.20
CA ILE A 304 35.09 21.68 -10.93
C ILE A 304 36.01 20.87 -10.03
N THR A 305 35.56 20.58 -8.84
CA THR A 305 36.25 19.75 -7.84
C THR A 305 35.53 18.42 -7.67
N VAL A 306 36.30 17.33 -7.65
CA VAL A 306 35.81 15.97 -7.43
C VAL A 306 36.53 15.36 -6.24
N GLU A 307 35.81 14.92 -5.23
CA GLU A 307 36.32 14.35 -3.99
C GLU A 307 35.73 12.96 -3.76
N ASP A 308 36.61 11.96 -3.61
CA ASP A 308 36.23 10.61 -3.20
C ASP A 308 36.86 10.29 -1.84
N SER A 309 36.04 10.38 -0.79
CA SER A 309 36.48 10.06 0.59
C SER A 309 35.74 8.83 1.17
N ALA A 310 34.87 8.18 0.37
CA ALA A 310 34.16 6.99 0.82
C ALA A 310 35.04 5.73 0.73
N GLY A 311 35.87 5.62 -0.30
CA GLY A 311 36.76 4.48 -0.50
C GLY A 311 36.05 3.15 -0.79
N VAL A 312 34.78 3.22 -1.25
CA VAL A 312 33.91 2.08 -1.55
C VAL A 312 33.29 2.25 -2.93
N ASP A 313 32.64 1.20 -3.42
CA ASP A 313 31.90 1.19 -4.67
C ASP A 313 30.41 0.98 -4.43
N LEU A 314 29.57 1.27 -5.43
CA LEU A 314 28.12 1.07 -5.37
C LEU A 314 27.70 -0.24 -6.04
N PHE A 315 26.59 -0.82 -5.58
CA PHE A 315 25.94 -1.94 -6.23
C PHE A 315 24.63 -1.48 -6.86
N GLY A 316 24.54 -1.58 -8.19
CA GLY A 316 23.38 -1.12 -8.94
C GLY A 316 23.62 -1.15 -10.45
N SER A 317 22.75 -0.47 -11.20
CA SER A 317 22.92 -0.32 -12.65
C SER A 317 23.85 0.84 -12.97
N ASN A 318 25.02 0.55 -13.53
CA ASN A 318 26.01 1.56 -13.92
C ASN A 318 25.40 2.61 -14.87
N LYS A 319 24.65 2.16 -15.88
CA LYS A 319 24.00 3.01 -16.86
C LYS A 319 23.00 3.99 -16.22
N GLU A 320 22.15 3.50 -15.35
CA GLU A 320 21.08 4.31 -14.74
C GLU A 320 21.67 5.27 -13.68
N LEU A 321 22.64 4.81 -12.87
CA LEU A 321 23.35 5.68 -11.93
C LEU A 321 24.13 6.78 -12.66
N HIS A 322 24.82 6.45 -13.75
CA HIS A 322 25.48 7.46 -14.59
C HIS A 322 24.50 8.50 -15.11
N SER A 323 23.34 8.07 -15.65
CA SER A 323 22.29 8.96 -16.12
C SER A 323 21.79 9.91 -15.02
N ALA A 324 21.58 9.38 -13.80
CA ALA A 324 21.14 10.21 -12.68
C ALA A 324 22.19 11.24 -12.26
N PHE A 325 23.43 10.81 -12.10
CA PHE A 325 24.52 11.70 -11.66
C PHE A 325 24.88 12.75 -12.72
N SER A 326 24.92 12.36 -14.00
CA SER A 326 25.12 13.29 -15.12
C SER A 326 24.02 14.35 -15.20
N ASN A 327 22.77 14.01 -14.91
CA ASN A 327 21.65 14.96 -14.80
C ASN A 327 21.89 15.99 -13.67
N LEU A 328 22.40 15.57 -12.51
CA LEU A 328 22.73 16.47 -11.41
C LEU A 328 23.87 17.41 -11.77
N VAL A 329 24.94 16.86 -12.35
CA VAL A 329 26.12 17.63 -12.79
C VAL A 329 25.75 18.63 -13.88
N SER A 330 25.00 18.22 -14.87
CA SER A 330 24.51 19.08 -15.95
C SER A 330 23.62 20.23 -15.43
N ASN A 331 22.79 19.96 -14.44
CA ASN A 331 22.03 21.02 -13.76
C ASN A 331 22.92 21.98 -13.01
N ALA A 332 23.91 21.52 -12.26
CA ALA A 332 24.87 22.37 -11.57
C ALA A 332 25.59 23.32 -12.53
N ILE A 333 26.10 22.81 -13.67
CA ILE A 333 26.76 23.61 -14.70
C ILE A 333 25.82 24.66 -15.30
N ARG A 334 24.60 24.26 -15.60
CA ARG A 334 23.58 25.10 -16.24
C ARG A 334 23.13 26.26 -15.36
N TYR A 335 23.02 26.04 -14.06
CA TYR A 335 22.47 27.05 -13.14
C TYR A 335 23.54 27.80 -12.33
N THR A 336 24.81 27.53 -12.60
CA THR A 336 25.94 28.26 -12.00
C THR A 336 26.47 29.30 -13.00
N PRO A 337 26.60 30.56 -12.61
CA PRO A 337 27.26 31.57 -13.45
C PRO A 337 28.72 31.23 -13.74
N ALA A 338 29.25 31.80 -14.83
CA ALA A 338 30.68 31.67 -15.16
C ALA A 338 31.55 32.15 -13.97
N GLY A 339 32.62 31.43 -13.65
CA GLY A 339 33.50 31.66 -12.52
C GLY A 339 33.01 31.03 -11.22
N GLY A 340 31.84 30.38 -11.21
CA GLY A 340 31.35 29.67 -10.02
C GLY A 340 31.98 28.29 -9.83
N HIS A 341 31.76 27.70 -8.66
CA HIS A 341 32.33 26.43 -8.24
C HIS A 341 31.28 25.32 -8.25
N ILE A 342 31.68 24.12 -8.68
CA ILE A 342 30.88 22.89 -8.67
C ILE A 342 31.69 21.79 -8.00
N THR A 343 31.15 21.23 -6.93
CA THR A 343 31.82 20.16 -6.17
C THR A 343 31.01 18.88 -6.29
N ILE A 344 31.64 17.80 -6.76
CA ILE A 344 31.08 16.45 -6.78
C ILE A 344 31.80 15.67 -5.68
N ARG A 345 31.10 15.30 -4.62
CA ARG A 345 31.68 14.63 -3.45
C ARG A 345 31.03 13.27 -3.22
N PHE A 346 31.85 12.24 -3.10
CA PHE A 346 31.40 10.91 -2.69
C PHE A 346 32.01 10.59 -1.32
N ARG A 347 31.17 10.43 -0.30
CA ARG A 347 31.60 10.25 1.09
C ARG A 347 30.72 9.24 1.84
N ASN A 348 31.21 8.77 2.98
CA ASN A 348 30.41 7.97 3.90
C ASN A 348 29.29 8.81 4.52
N ASP A 349 28.10 8.24 4.58
CA ASP A 349 26.93 8.83 5.26
C ASP A 349 27.10 8.62 6.77
N ARG A 350 27.72 9.57 7.45
CA ARG A 350 27.80 9.57 8.91
C ARG A 350 26.59 10.27 9.47
N PRO A 351 25.68 9.57 10.19
CA PRO A 351 24.72 10.30 11.00
C PRO A 351 25.48 11.07 12.07
N GLU A 352 25.27 12.37 12.17
CA GLU A 352 25.91 13.27 13.12
C GLU A 352 25.76 12.89 14.61
N ARG A 353 25.15 11.74 14.95
CA ARG A 353 24.78 11.32 16.31
C ARG A 353 25.10 9.88 16.70
N LEU A 354 25.98 9.18 16.03
CA LEU A 354 26.43 7.88 16.53
C LEU A 354 27.88 7.98 16.99
N GLY A 355 28.08 7.78 18.31
CA GLY A 355 29.38 7.82 18.96
C GLY A 355 30.37 6.87 18.26
N SER A 356 31.65 7.24 18.34
CA SER A 356 32.81 6.59 17.77
C SER A 356 32.89 5.10 18.16
N GLY A 357 32.38 4.21 17.31
CA GLY A 357 32.44 2.76 17.55
C GLY A 357 31.78 1.87 16.51
N ALA A 358 30.97 2.40 15.58
CA ALA A 358 30.38 1.59 14.53
C ALA A 358 31.38 1.30 13.42
N LEU A 359 31.61 0.02 13.17
CA LEU A 359 32.46 -0.50 12.08
C LEU A 359 31.93 0.00 10.73
N ALA A 360 32.79 0.37 9.81
CA ALA A 360 32.51 0.95 8.49
C ALA A 360 31.60 0.08 7.56
N LYS A 361 31.16 -1.08 8.01
CA LYS A 361 30.26 -1.98 7.27
C LYS A 361 28.76 -1.64 7.38
N ASP A 362 28.38 -0.79 8.34
CA ASP A 362 26.96 -0.47 8.60
C ASP A 362 26.59 0.96 8.21
N THR A 363 27.49 1.71 7.61
CA THR A 363 27.25 3.08 7.16
C THR A 363 26.96 3.11 5.67
N GLY A 364 25.86 3.77 5.27
CA GLY A 364 25.59 4.10 3.88
C GLY A 364 26.60 5.09 3.30
N VAL A 365 26.41 5.46 2.05
CA VAL A 365 27.24 6.47 1.36
C VAL A 365 26.38 7.53 0.72
N VAL A 366 26.95 8.71 0.47
CA VAL A 366 26.28 9.84 -0.15
C VAL A 366 27.12 10.36 -1.32
N LEU A 367 26.47 10.51 -2.46
CA LEU A 367 27.00 11.32 -3.56
C LEU A 367 26.34 12.70 -3.50
N GLU A 368 27.13 13.74 -3.36
CA GLU A 368 26.70 15.14 -3.31
C GLU A 368 27.19 15.89 -4.54
N VAL A 369 26.29 16.68 -5.14
CA VAL A 369 26.62 17.65 -6.16
C VAL A 369 26.24 19.01 -5.63
N THR A 370 27.22 19.83 -5.33
CA THR A 370 27.05 21.20 -4.78
C THR A 370 27.45 22.23 -5.82
N ASP A 371 26.64 23.24 -6.00
CA ASP A 371 26.88 24.38 -6.88
C ASP A 371 26.80 25.70 -6.12
N THR A 372 27.50 26.72 -6.63
CA THR A 372 27.41 28.10 -6.16
C THR A 372 26.54 28.97 -7.07
N GLY A 373 25.48 28.36 -7.61
CA GLY A 373 24.60 28.99 -8.57
C GLY A 373 23.52 29.89 -7.96
N TYR A 374 22.47 30.11 -8.73
CA TYR A 374 21.38 31.03 -8.33
C TYR A 374 20.57 30.55 -7.12
N GLY A 375 20.64 29.29 -6.75
CA GLY A 375 19.82 28.67 -5.73
C GLY A 375 18.34 28.56 -6.13
N ILE A 376 17.58 27.86 -5.30
CA ILE A 376 16.17 27.51 -5.54
C ILE A 376 15.34 28.05 -4.37
N PRO A 377 14.29 28.86 -4.62
CA PRO A 377 13.41 29.31 -3.56
C PRO A 377 12.69 28.14 -2.88
N ALA A 378 12.54 28.19 -1.54
CA ALA A 378 11.97 27.12 -0.74
C ALA A 378 10.57 26.63 -1.21
N ALA A 379 9.76 27.55 -1.74
CA ALA A 379 8.43 27.22 -2.28
C ALA A 379 8.46 26.25 -3.48
N HIS A 380 9.58 26.15 -4.18
CA HIS A 380 9.75 25.28 -5.35
C HIS A 380 10.38 23.93 -5.02
N LEU A 381 11.11 23.80 -3.90
CA LEU A 381 11.84 22.58 -3.52
C LEU A 381 10.98 21.30 -3.53
N PRO A 382 9.74 21.30 -3.01
CA PRO A 382 8.90 20.10 -3.05
C PRO A 382 8.50 19.66 -4.46
N ARG A 383 8.55 20.58 -5.43
CA ARG A 383 8.02 20.38 -6.78
C ARG A 383 9.07 20.20 -7.86
N ILE A 384 10.35 20.51 -7.60
CA ILE A 384 11.39 20.47 -8.64
C ILE A 384 11.69 19.07 -9.18
N THR A 385 11.24 18.02 -8.51
CA THR A 385 11.27 16.63 -9.00
C THR A 385 10.02 16.21 -9.77
N GLU A 386 9.00 17.09 -9.92
CA GLU A 386 7.85 16.86 -10.77
C GLU A 386 8.25 16.95 -12.25
N ARG A 387 7.57 16.20 -13.12
CA ARG A 387 7.82 16.19 -14.56
C ARG A 387 7.49 17.56 -15.17
N PHE A 388 8.37 18.05 -16.05
CA PHE A 388 8.24 19.33 -16.76
C PHE A 388 8.21 20.56 -15.83
N TYR A 389 8.44 20.38 -14.51
CA TYR A 389 8.45 21.50 -13.58
C TYR A 389 9.71 22.33 -13.71
N ARG A 390 9.57 23.66 -13.68
CA ARG A 390 10.68 24.64 -13.80
C ARG A 390 10.38 25.88 -12.96
N VAL A 391 11.39 26.43 -12.28
CA VAL A 391 11.25 27.55 -11.35
C VAL A 391 10.96 28.88 -12.03
N SER A 392 11.47 29.12 -13.25
CA SER A 392 11.18 30.34 -14.02
C SER A 392 11.09 30.04 -15.53
N THR A 393 10.18 30.75 -16.23
CA THR A 393 9.93 30.55 -17.67
C THR A 393 10.82 31.40 -18.58
N SER A 394 11.42 32.51 -18.11
CA SER A 394 12.21 33.43 -18.93
C SER A 394 13.69 33.05 -19.02
N ARG A 395 14.39 32.94 -17.90
CA ARG A 395 15.80 32.53 -17.86
C ARG A 395 16.02 31.06 -18.25
N SER A 396 15.02 30.24 -18.01
CA SER A 396 15.08 28.81 -18.31
C SER A 396 14.89 28.48 -19.79
N ARG A 397 14.35 29.40 -20.62
CA ARG A 397 14.29 29.23 -22.08
C ARG A 397 15.71 29.29 -22.68
N GLU A 398 16.54 30.16 -22.19
CA GLU A 398 17.94 30.29 -22.64
C GLU A 398 18.81 29.13 -22.19
N SER A 399 18.52 28.55 -21.02
CA SER A 399 19.33 27.43 -20.47
C SER A 399 18.95 26.03 -21.04
N GLY A 400 17.93 25.90 -21.89
CA GLY A 400 17.67 24.66 -22.66
C GLY A 400 17.19 23.42 -21.89
N GLY A 401 16.84 23.49 -20.61
CA GLY A 401 16.44 22.32 -19.80
C GLY A 401 15.08 21.74 -20.20
N THR A 402 14.95 20.42 -20.18
CA THR A 402 13.74 19.65 -20.49
C THR A 402 12.72 19.66 -19.36
N GLY A 403 13.14 19.83 -18.11
CA GLY A 403 12.34 19.69 -16.90
C GLY A 403 12.07 18.22 -16.51
N LEU A 404 12.77 17.27 -17.14
CA LEU A 404 12.65 15.83 -16.87
C LEU A 404 13.86 15.28 -16.09
N GLY A 405 15.02 15.91 -16.12
CA GLY A 405 16.24 15.39 -15.54
C GLY A 405 16.12 15.04 -14.05
N LEU A 406 15.52 15.91 -13.19
CA LEU A 406 15.36 15.62 -11.76
C LEU A 406 14.28 14.54 -11.49
N SER A 407 13.29 14.39 -12.35
CA SER A 407 12.35 13.27 -12.26
C SER A 407 13.02 11.94 -12.61
N ILE A 408 13.95 11.93 -13.59
CA ILE A 408 14.79 10.76 -13.89
C ILE A 408 15.66 10.42 -12.68
N VAL A 409 16.36 11.40 -12.08
CA VAL A 409 17.15 11.19 -10.84
C VAL A 409 16.31 10.53 -9.76
N LYS A 410 15.12 11.07 -9.48
CA LYS A 410 14.22 10.52 -8.46
C LYS A 410 13.85 9.06 -8.73
N HIS A 411 13.50 8.70 -9.97
CA HIS A 411 13.13 7.34 -10.34
C HIS A 411 14.32 6.38 -10.25
N VAL A 412 15.48 6.78 -10.75
CA VAL A 412 16.70 5.97 -10.65
C VAL A 412 17.04 5.68 -9.18
N LEU A 413 17.03 6.70 -8.32
CA LEU A 413 17.30 6.52 -6.90
C LEU A 413 16.25 5.62 -6.23
N HIS A 414 14.98 5.77 -6.58
CA HIS A 414 13.92 4.90 -6.07
C HIS A 414 14.16 3.42 -6.41
N LEU A 415 14.52 3.10 -7.65
CA LEU A 415 14.88 1.74 -8.07
C LEU A 415 16.10 1.18 -7.35
N HIS A 416 17.04 2.06 -6.96
CA HIS A 416 18.21 1.70 -6.17
C HIS A 416 17.97 1.74 -4.65
N GLN A 417 16.71 1.91 -4.21
CA GLN A 417 16.36 2.05 -2.78
C GLN A 417 17.14 3.18 -2.09
N ALA A 418 17.46 4.22 -2.85
CA ALA A 418 18.20 5.39 -2.42
C ALA A 418 17.28 6.60 -2.27
N ARG A 419 17.73 7.63 -1.55
CA ARG A 419 16.97 8.84 -1.25
C ARG A 419 17.67 10.07 -1.83
N LEU A 420 16.90 10.98 -2.44
CA LEU A 420 17.36 12.30 -2.83
C LEU A 420 17.01 13.31 -1.73
N GLU A 421 18.01 14.06 -1.28
CA GLU A 421 17.84 15.21 -0.41
C GLU A 421 18.35 16.45 -1.14
N ILE A 422 17.64 17.59 -0.99
CA ILE A 422 17.94 18.82 -1.70
C ILE A 422 17.94 19.97 -0.72
N THR A 423 19.09 20.63 -0.61
CA THR A 423 19.23 21.86 0.17
C THR A 423 19.63 22.99 -0.76
N SER A 424 18.96 24.14 -0.67
CA SER A 424 19.24 25.28 -1.52
C SER A 424 18.86 26.59 -0.88
N GLU A 425 19.67 27.62 -1.11
CA GLU A 425 19.42 29.00 -0.67
C GLU A 425 19.64 29.94 -1.84
N VAL A 426 18.67 30.81 -2.09
CA VAL A 426 18.74 31.78 -3.20
C VAL A 426 19.98 32.68 -3.07
N GLY A 427 20.79 32.73 -4.12
CA GLY A 427 22.05 33.50 -4.18
C GLY A 427 23.27 32.82 -3.58
N ARG A 428 23.12 31.61 -2.99
CA ARG A 428 24.24 30.82 -2.45
C ARG A 428 24.50 29.54 -3.22
N GLY A 429 23.46 29.00 -3.87
CA GLY A 429 23.56 27.77 -4.67
C GLY A 429 22.70 26.64 -4.12
N SER A 430 22.97 25.44 -4.59
CA SER A 430 22.21 24.23 -4.25
C SER A 430 23.13 23.05 -3.98
N THR A 431 22.66 22.13 -3.13
CA THR A 431 23.27 20.80 -2.91
C THR A 431 22.25 19.72 -3.11
N PHE A 432 22.55 18.80 -3.99
CA PHE A 432 21.77 17.60 -4.26
C PHE A 432 22.51 16.40 -3.70
N SER A 433 21.92 15.70 -2.73
CA SER A 433 22.54 14.59 -2.01
C SER A 433 21.78 13.30 -2.30
N CYS A 434 22.46 12.31 -2.87
CA CYS A 434 21.94 10.97 -3.16
C CYS A 434 22.43 10.01 -2.08
N HIS A 435 21.54 9.58 -1.17
CA HIS A 435 21.84 8.70 -0.04
C HIS A 435 21.58 7.25 -0.41
N PHE A 436 22.60 6.41 -0.29
CA PHE A 436 22.53 4.96 -0.53
C PHE A 436 22.69 4.21 0.79
N GLY A 437 21.83 3.23 1.04
CA GLY A 437 21.89 2.38 2.22
C GLY A 437 23.10 1.40 2.18
N PRO A 438 23.43 0.77 3.33
CA PRO A 438 24.56 -0.17 3.42
C PRO A 438 24.44 -1.34 2.44
N ASP A 439 23.21 -1.79 2.12
CA ASP A 439 22.98 -2.89 1.17
C ASP A 439 23.45 -2.58 -0.25
N ARG A 440 23.58 -1.30 -0.59
CA ARG A 440 24.05 -0.80 -1.90
C ARG A 440 25.55 -0.47 -1.92
N VAL A 441 26.28 -0.74 -0.84
CA VAL A 441 27.71 -0.47 -0.73
C VAL A 441 28.50 -1.75 -0.94
N ARG A 442 29.58 -1.67 -1.71
CA ARG A 442 30.54 -2.76 -1.92
C ARG A 442 31.94 -2.30 -1.54
N PRO A 443 32.75 -3.15 -0.90
CA PRO A 443 34.17 -2.86 -0.69
C PRO A 443 34.83 -2.63 -2.04
N ARG A 444 35.70 -1.61 -2.13
CA ARG A 444 36.51 -1.41 -3.30
C ARG A 444 37.59 -2.50 -3.37
N GLU A 445 37.57 -3.30 -4.41
CA GLU A 445 38.67 -4.23 -4.64
C GLU A 445 39.96 -3.44 -4.93
N PRO A 446 41.10 -3.79 -4.30
CA PRO A 446 42.34 -3.17 -4.66
C PRO A 446 42.60 -3.47 -6.16
N LEU A 447 42.84 -2.43 -6.95
CA LEU A 447 43.28 -2.58 -8.31
C LEU A 447 44.60 -3.38 -8.26
N ASP A 448 44.57 -4.65 -8.69
CA ASP A 448 45.76 -5.42 -8.99
C ASP A 448 46.49 -4.68 -10.14
N ILE A 449 47.34 -3.73 -9.76
CA ILE A 449 48.31 -3.18 -10.69
C ILE A 449 49.35 -4.28 -10.87
N ALA A 450 49.10 -5.20 -11.79
CA ALA A 450 50.14 -6.00 -12.36
C ALA A 450 51.10 -5.02 -13.05
N LEU A 451 52.17 -4.67 -12.37
CA LEU A 451 53.30 -3.98 -12.96
C LEU A 451 53.89 -4.93 -14.02
N PRO A 452 54.16 -4.43 -15.24
CA PRO A 452 54.80 -5.19 -16.29
C PRO A 452 56.26 -5.59 -15.98
#